data_48728652a8ad32cf0327766d2629af16
#
_entry.id   48728652a8ad32cf0327766d2629af16
#
_cell.length_a   1.000
_cell.length_b   1.000
_cell.length_c   1.000
_cell.angle_alpha   90.00
_cell.angle_beta   90.00
_cell.angle_gamma   90.00
#
_symmetry.space_group_name_H-M   'P 1'
#
loop_
_entity.id
_entity.type
_entity.pdbx_description
1 polymer ?
#
loop_
_entity_poly.entity_id
_entity_poly.type
_entity_poly.pdbx_seq_one_letter_code
_entity_poly.pdbx_strand_id
1 'polypeptide(L)'
;MIVIMLSDCPPKVRGDISKWLCEINTGVFVGNVSSRVREEVWQRICENIKSGQATMVFSAPGEQKMDFRVHNTTWEPVELDGIKLMRRPLPSARASKMSEKEDKGISGAKSRAERLYMADRMAKARARKKFQEGFVVLDIETTGTSPEKDEIIEVGALKIEA
;
A
#
# COMPACT_ATOMS: atom_id res chain seq x y z
N MET A 1 -7.56 20.85 -4.41
CA MET A 1 -8.05 19.68 -5.17
C MET A 1 -8.03 18.46 -4.26
N ILE A 2 -8.99 17.55 -4.44
CA ILE A 2 -9.07 16.28 -3.68
C ILE A 2 -9.40 15.14 -4.65
N VAL A 3 -8.81 13.98 -4.41
CA VAL A 3 -9.12 12.72 -5.08
C VAL A 3 -9.44 11.67 -4.02
N ILE A 4 -10.54 10.96 -4.16
CA ILE A 4 -10.93 9.85 -3.29
C ILE A 4 -11.07 8.60 -4.14
N MET A 5 -10.44 7.52 -3.70
CA MET A 5 -10.55 6.20 -4.30
C MET A 5 -11.14 5.23 -3.29
N LEU A 6 -12.20 4.53 -3.68
CA LEU A 6 -12.91 3.57 -2.84
C LEU A 6 -12.98 2.22 -3.55
N SER A 7 -12.63 1.16 -2.83
CA SER A 7 -12.97 -0.20 -3.23
C SER A 7 -14.18 -0.67 -2.43
N ASP A 8 -15.05 -1.45 -3.04
CA ASP A 8 -16.24 -2.03 -2.39
C ASP A 8 -17.11 -0.97 -1.66
N CYS A 9 -17.46 0.09 -2.41
CA CYS A 9 -18.20 1.24 -1.88
C CYS A 9 -19.72 0.98 -1.85
N PRO A 10 -20.38 1.02 -0.67
CA PRO A 10 -21.83 0.94 -0.58
C PRO A 10 -22.53 2.06 -1.37
N PRO A 11 -23.66 1.79 -2.03
CA PRO A 11 -24.39 2.78 -2.84
C PRO A 11 -24.74 4.06 -2.07
N LYS A 12 -25.04 3.93 -0.78
CA LYS A 12 -25.33 5.08 0.10
C LYS A 12 -24.13 6.03 0.21
N VAL A 13 -22.93 5.48 0.43
CA VAL A 13 -21.70 6.27 0.54
C VAL A 13 -21.36 6.92 -0.79
N ARG A 14 -21.52 6.19 -1.90
CA ARG A 14 -21.34 6.72 -3.25
C ARG A 14 -22.26 7.92 -3.51
N GLY A 15 -23.55 7.79 -3.20
CA GLY A 15 -24.52 8.87 -3.37
C GLY A 15 -24.23 10.11 -2.50
N ASP A 16 -23.70 9.91 -1.29
CA ASP A 16 -23.31 11.03 -0.43
C ASP A 16 -22.08 11.78 -0.95
N ILE A 17 -21.08 11.06 -1.45
CA ILE A 17 -19.86 11.66 -2.00
C ILE A 17 -20.15 12.41 -3.30
N SER A 18 -21.01 11.85 -4.16
CA SER A 18 -21.39 12.45 -5.45
C SER A 18 -22.11 13.80 -5.34
N LYS A 19 -22.55 14.17 -4.14
CA LYS A 19 -23.09 15.52 -3.88
C LYS A 19 -21.99 16.60 -3.89
N TRP A 20 -20.76 16.23 -3.64
CA TRP A 20 -19.62 17.14 -3.47
C TRP A 20 -18.52 16.94 -4.50
N LEU A 21 -18.36 15.72 -5.02
CA LEU A 21 -17.28 15.30 -5.90
C LEU A 21 -17.86 14.62 -7.14
N CYS A 22 -17.16 14.77 -8.27
CA CYS A 22 -17.50 14.10 -9.51
C CYS A 22 -16.91 12.69 -9.52
N GLU A 23 -17.71 11.68 -9.76
CA GLU A 23 -17.23 10.32 -10.00
C GLU A 23 -16.74 10.22 -11.45
N ILE A 24 -15.43 10.07 -11.65
CA ILE A 24 -14.78 9.99 -12.97
C ILE A 24 -14.54 8.55 -13.42
N ASN A 25 -14.53 7.61 -12.48
CA ASN A 25 -14.48 6.18 -12.72
C ASN A 25 -15.09 5.47 -11.51
N THR A 26 -15.43 4.19 -11.65
CA THR A 26 -16.02 3.40 -10.56
C THR A 26 -15.21 3.52 -9.27
N GLY A 27 -15.80 4.16 -8.26
CA GLY A 27 -15.14 4.39 -6.97
C GLY A 27 -14.04 5.44 -6.96
N VAL A 28 -13.86 6.23 -8.04
CA VAL A 28 -12.88 7.31 -8.11
C VAL A 28 -13.59 8.65 -8.23
N PHE A 29 -13.43 9.48 -7.20
CA PHE A 29 -14.10 10.78 -7.07
C PHE A 29 -13.07 11.90 -7.07
N VAL A 30 -13.35 12.98 -7.78
CA VAL A 30 -12.46 14.15 -7.90
C VAL A 30 -13.27 15.42 -7.71
N GLY A 31 -12.67 16.41 -7.09
CA GLY A 31 -13.27 17.73 -6.94
C GLY A 31 -12.39 18.73 -6.20
N ASN A 32 -13.01 19.87 -5.90
CA ASN A 32 -12.38 20.90 -5.08
C ASN A 32 -13.35 21.32 -3.99
N VAL A 33 -13.03 20.99 -2.76
CA VAL A 33 -13.86 21.29 -1.58
C VAL A 33 -13.02 21.95 -0.49
N SER A 34 -13.67 22.64 0.42
CA SER A 34 -13.00 23.22 1.58
C SER A 34 -12.46 22.13 2.52
N SER A 35 -11.51 22.49 3.37
CA SER A 35 -10.94 21.57 4.37
C SER A 35 -12.03 20.97 5.28
N ARG A 36 -13.00 21.78 5.67
CA ARG A 36 -14.12 21.35 6.50
C ARG A 36 -14.94 20.26 5.82
N VAL A 37 -15.34 20.47 4.57
CA VAL A 37 -16.13 19.49 3.79
C VAL A 37 -15.30 18.22 3.56
N ARG A 38 -13.99 18.36 3.29
CA ARG A 38 -13.08 17.24 3.15
C ARG A 38 -13.07 16.35 4.40
N GLU A 39 -12.95 16.96 5.60
CA GLU A 39 -12.95 16.20 6.85
C GLU A 39 -14.28 15.48 7.09
N GLU A 40 -15.41 16.17 6.86
CA GLU A 40 -16.74 15.57 7.00
C GLU A 40 -16.98 14.42 6.05
N VAL A 41 -16.56 14.56 4.78
CA VAL A 41 -16.64 13.48 3.77
C VAL A 41 -15.78 12.30 4.19
N TRP A 42 -14.55 12.55 4.65
CA TRP A 42 -13.66 11.49 5.11
C TRP A 42 -14.22 10.72 6.28
N GLN A 43 -14.71 11.41 7.29
CA GLN A 43 -15.33 10.78 8.46
C GLN A 43 -16.51 9.89 8.06
N ARG A 44 -17.41 10.38 7.20
CA ARG A 44 -18.55 9.59 6.70
C ARG A 44 -18.12 8.34 5.93
N ILE A 45 -17.04 8.43 5.14
CA ILE A 45 -16.47 7.29 4.46
C ILE A 45 -16.00 6.27 5.48
N CYS A 46 -15.17 6.66 6.45
CA CYS A 46 -14.61 5.77 7.47
C CYS A 46 -15.69 5.07 8.31
N GLU A 47 -16.78 5.76 8.61
CA GLU A 47 -17.90 5.22 9.41
C GLU A 47 -18.78 4.23 8.62
N ASN A 48 -18.89 4.40 7.31
CA ASN A 48 -19.86 3.65 6.51
C ASN A 48 -19.22 2.62 5.56
N ILE A 49 -17.91 2.69 5.31
CA ILE A 49 -17.20 1.70 4.49
C ILE A 49 -16.83 0.50 5.36
N LYS A 50 -17.58 -0.59 5.24
CA LYS A 50 -17.43 -1.76 6.12
C LYS A 50 -16.13 -2.53 5.85
N SER A 51 -16.07 -3.24 4.73
CA SER A 51 -14.94 -4.08 4.30
C SER A 51 -14.10 -3.42 3.22
N GLY A 52 -14.61 -2.37 2.59
CA GLY A 52 -13.91 -1.64 1.53
C GLY A 52 -12.70 -0.86 2.05
N GLN A 53 -11.82 -0.53 1.12
CA GLN A 53 -10.67 0.33 1.37
C GLN A 53 -10.95 1.75 0.86
N ALA A 54 -10.42 2.74 1.54
CA ALA A 54 -10.50 4.12 1.11
C ALA A 54 -9.10 4.75 1.08
N THR A 55 -8.85 5.53 0.03
CA THR A 55 -7.67 6.39 -0.08
C THR A 55 -8.12 7.79 -0.47
N MET A 56 -7.65 8.79 0.25
CA MET A 56 -7.90 10.20 -0.05
C MET A 56 -6.58 10.92 -0.24
N VAL A 57 -6.42 11.60 -1.36
CA VAL A 57 -5.29 12.47 -1.65
C VAL A 57 -5.78 13.90 -1.79
N PHE A 58 -5.08 14.87 -1.23
CA PHE A 58 -5.47 16.28 -1.30
C PHE A 58 -4.25 17.20 -1.30
N SER A 59 -4.43 18.41 -1.81
CA SER A 59 -3.37 19.43 -1.79
C SER A 59 -3.09 19.87 -0.36
N ALA A 60 -1.83 19.88 0.04
CA ALA A 60 -1.34 20.32 1.34
C ALA A 60 -0.05 21.14 1.19
N PRO A 61 0.28 22.02 2.14
CA PRO A 61 1.59 22.66 2.19
C PRO A 61 2.69 21.63 2.50
N GLY A 62 3.90 21.87 2.04
CA GLY A 62 5.05 20.98 2.23
C GLY A 62 5.77 20.70 0.91
N GLU A 63 6.83 19.92 0.94
CA GLU A 63 7.66 19.59 -0.21
C GLU A 63 6.88 18.88 -1.31
N GLN A 64 6.06 17.89 -0.94
CA GLN A 64 5.26 17.12 -1.88
C GLN A 64 4.02 17.87 -2.42
N LYS A 65 3.66 19.05 -1.87
CA LYS A 65 2.44 19.81 -2.20
C LYS A 65 1.15 19.00 -2.10
N MET A 66 1.20 17.84 -1.47
CA MET A 66 0.06 16.95 -1.24
C MET A 66 0.19 16.23 0.10
N ASP A 67 -0.94 15.76 0.59
CA ASP A 67 -1.03 14.81 1.69
C ASP A 67 -2.07 13.75 1.35
N PHE A 68 -2.01 12.61 2.02
CA PHE A 68 -2.96 11.53 1.81
C PHE A 68 -3.34 10.84 3.11
N ARG A 69 -4.53 10.24 3.10
CA ARG A 69 -5.06 9.39 4.16
C ARG A 69 -5.54 8.08 3.59
N VAL A 70 -5.46 7.05 4.38
CA VAL A 70 -5.89 5.69 4.00
C VAL A 70 -6.73 5.08 5.11
N HIS A 71 -7.70 4.25 4.74
CA HIS A 71 -8.56 3.53 5.66
C HIS A 71 -8.73 2.08 5.18
N ASN A 72 -8.67 1.13 6.11
CA ASN A 72 -8.75 -0.33 5.85
C ASN A 72 -7.71 -0.86 4.85
N THR A 73 -6.63 -0.15 4.59
CA THR A 73 -5.54 -0.65 3.74
C THR A 73 -4.58 -1.54 4.51
N THR A 74 -3.91 -2.43 3.79
CA THR A 74 -2.80 -3.24 4.32
C THR A 74 -1.45 -2.53 4.23
N TRP A 75 -1.39 -1.40 3.53
CA TRP A 75 -0.20 -0.57 3.42
C TRP A 75 -0.19 0.45 4.54
N GLU A 76 0.99 0.82 5.02
CA GLU A 76 1.17 1.72 6.15
C GLU A 76 1.80 3.03 5.69
N PRO A 77 1.21 4.20 6.01
CA PRO A 77 1.87 5.47 5.76
C PRO A 77 3.07 5.61 6.70
N VAL A 78 4.19 6.01 6.15
CA VAL A 78 5.43 6.31 6.87
C VAL A 78 5.93 7.69 6.45
N GLU A 79 6.55 8.40 7.37
CA GLU A 79 7.16 9.70 7.11
C GLU A 79 8.66 9.59 7.23
N LEU A 80 9.37 10.02 6.19
CA LEU A 80 10.82 10.05 6.11
C LEU A 80 11.25 11.43 5.60
N ASP A 81 12.05 12.14 6.38
CA ASP A 81 12.60 13.46 6.04
C ASP A 81 11.55 14.48 5.54
N GLY A 82 10.36 14.48 6.16
CA GLY A 82 9.24 15.36 5.78
C GLY A 82 8.49 14.92 4.52
N ILE A 83 8.82 13.76 3.97
CA ILE A 83 8.14 13.13 2.84
C ILE A 83 7.27 11.98 3.35
N LYS A 84 5.99 12.00 2.99
CA LYS A 84 5.04 10.95 3.35
C LYS A 84 4.98 9.88 2.26
N LEU A 85 5.29 8.66 2.62
CA LEU A 85 5.38 7.50 1.74
C LEU A 85 4.45 6.37 2.18
N MET A 86 4.23 5.39 1.31
CA MET A 86 3.46 4.18 1.64
C MET A 86 4.37 2.96 1.70
N ARG A 87 4.51 2.38 2.90
CA ARG A 87 5.23 1.14 3.10
C ARG A 87 4.34 -0.05 2.74
N ARG A 88 4.78 -0.82 1.77
CA ARG A 88 4.14 -2.08 1.41
C ARG A 88 4.71 -3.21 2.28
N PRO A 89 3.88 -3.91 3.07
CA PRO A 89 4.37 -5.05 3.86
C PRO A 89 4.87 -6.17 2.94
N LEU A 90 6.01 -6.73 3.30
CA LEU A 90 6.57 -7.90 2.61
C LEU A 90 5.60 -9.08 2.68
N PRO A 91 5.60 -9.98 1.67
CA PRO A 91 4.71 -11.15 1.65
C PRO A 91 4.81 -12.04 2.90
N SER A 92 5.99 -12.14 3.52
CA SER A 92 6.22 -12.87 4.76
C SER A 92 5.52 -12.24 5.99
N ALA A 93 5.48 -10.90 6.06
CA ALA A 93 4.81 -10.17 7.13
C ALA A 93 3.27 -10.20 6.99
N ARG A 94 2.75 -10.36 5.75
CA ARG A 94 1.33 -10.60 5.51
C ARG A 94 0.86 -11.95 6.03
N ALA A 95 1.67 -12.99 5.86
CA ALA A 95 1.34 -14.33 6.31
C ALA A 95 1.25 -14.41 7.84
N SER A 96 2.12 -13.71 8.58
CA SER A 96 2.08 -13.69 10.05
C SER A 96 0.86 -12.92 10.60
N LYS A 97 0.52 -11.77 10.01
CA LYS A 97 -0.67 -10.99 10.45
C LYS A 97 -2.01 -11.68 10.11
N MET A 98 -2.06 -12.51 9.07
CA MET A 98 -3.24 -13.32 8.77
C MET A 98 -3.37 -14.52 9.72
N SER A 99 -2.26 -15.14 10.14
CA SER A 99 -2.29 -16.24 11.10
C SER A 99 -2.75 -15.79 12.49
N GLU A 100 -2.43 -14.57 12.91
CA GLU A 100 -2.88 -14.01 14.20
C GLU A 100 -4.38 -13.67 14.24
N LYS A 101 -5.02 -13.42 13.07
CA LYS A 101 -6.47 -13.20 12.97
C LYS A 101 -7.28 -14.49 12.83
N GLU A 102 -6.69 -15.56 12.30
CA GLU A 102 -7.37 -16.84 12.12
C GLU A 102 -7.36 -17.72 13.36
N ASP A 103 -6.52 -17.44 14.37
CA ASP A 103 -6.42 -18.25 15.59
C ASP A 103 -7.54 -18.00 16.63
N LYS A 104 -8.53 -17.14 16.29
CA LYS A 104 -9.72 -16.89 17.11
C LYS A 104 -11.01 -17.49 16.53
N GLY A 105 -10.96 -18.74 16.16
CA GLY A 105 -12.17 -19.52 15.88
C GLY A 105 -12.11 -20.33 14.60
N ILE A 106 -11.80 -21.59 14.76
CA ILE A 106 -12.47 -22.77 14.16
C ILE A 106 -11.55 -23.96 14.43
N SER A 107 -11.96 -24.81 15.35
CA SER A 107 -11.45 -26.17 15.55
C SER A 107 -11.94 -27.06 14.39
N GLY A 108 -11.28 -26.97 13.24
CA GLY A 108 -11.47 -27.87 12.12
C GLY A 108 -10.17 -28.57 11.78
N ALA A 109 -10.10 -29.90 11.94
CA ALA A 109 -8.92 -30.68 11.57
C ALA A 109 -8.62 -30.46 10.07
N LYS A 110 -7.53 -29.78 9.77
CA LYS A 110 -7.04 -29.55 8.37
C LYS A 110 -6.85 -30.89 7.67
N SER A 111 -7.35 -30.99 6.45
CA SER A 111 -7.22 -32.20 5.65
C SER A 111 -5.74 -32.56 5.41
N ARG A 112 -5.46 -33.85 5.13
CA ARG A 112 -4.08 -34.31 4.85
C ARG A 112 -3.47 -33.57 3.66
N ALA A 113 -4.27 -33.20 2.67
CA ALA A 113 -3.83 -32.45 1.49
C ALA A 113 -3.43 -31.01 1.85
N GLU A 114 -4.20 -30.33 2.72
CA GLU A 114 -3.87 -29.00 3.22
C GLU A 114 -2.59 -28.98 4.06
N ARG A 115 -2.38 -30.00 4.88
CA ARG A 115 -1.14 -30.13 5.67
C ARG A 115 0.09 -30.31 4.77
N LEU A 116 -0.02 -31.13 3.70
CA LEU A 116 1.05 -31.33 2.72
C LEU A 116 1.34 -30.04 1.92
N TYR A 117 0.30 -29.34 1.47
CA TYR A 117 0.44 -28.06 0.77
C TYR A 117 1.11 -26.99 1.65
N MET A 118 0.70 -26.90 2.91
CA MET A 118 1.32 -25.96 3.87
C MET A 118 2.76 -26.33 4.21
N ALA A 119 3.08 -27.63 4.33
CA ALA A 119 4.46 -28.11 4.55
C ALA A 119 5.37 -27.79 3.36
N ASP A 120 4.91 -27.99 2.12
CA ASP A 120 5.67 -27.65 0.90
C ASP A 120 5.88 -26.14 0.78
N ARG A 121 4.84 -25.34 1.09
CA ARG A 121 4.93 -23.87 1.11
C ARG A 121 5.89 -23.36 2.18
N MET A 122 5.91 -23.98 3.36
CA MET A 122 6.86 -23.65 4.44
C MET A 122 8.29 -24.06 4.09
N ALA A 123 8.48 -25.21 3.43
CA ALA A 123 9.78 -25.67 2.96
C ALA A 123 10.36 -24.71 1.90
N LYS A 124 9.51 -24.27 0.93
CA LYS A 124 9.89 -23.27 -0.07
C LYS A 124 10.18 -21.89 0.54
N ALA A 125 9.43 -21.48 1.57
CA ALA A 125 9.70 -20.23 2.29
C ALA A 125 11.01 -20.29 3.10
N ARG A 126 11.34 -21.44 3.71
CA ARG A 126 12.62 -21.65 4.41
C ARG A 126 13.80 -21.70 3.43
N ALA A 127 13.63 -22.33 2.27
CA ALA A 127 14.65 -22.35 1.21
C ALA A 127 14.91 -20.93 0.68
N ARG A 128 13.88 -20.10 0.50
CA ARG A 128 14.02 -18.66 0.15
C ARG A 128 14.73 -17.86 1.23
N LYS A 129 14.46 -18.14 2.52
CA LYS A 129 15.11 -17.43 3.63
C LYS A 129 16.61 -17.75 3.73
N LYS A 130 17.04 -18.93 3.29
CA LYS A 130 18.44 -19.33 3.23
C LYS A 130 19.25 -18.62 2.14
N PHE A 131 18.56 -17.99 1.16
CA PHE A 131 19.17 -17.24 0.05
C PHE A 131 19.27 -15.73 0.31
N GLN A 132 18.83 -15.26 1.48
CA GLN A 132 18.86 -13.84 1.86
C GLN A 132 19.99 -13.54 2.86
N GLU A 133 21.19 -13.98 2.55
CA GLU A 133 22.38 -13.48 3.25
C GLU A 133 22.96 -12.28 2.49
N GLY A 134 22.30 -11.16 2.65
CA GLY A 134 22.73 -9.87 2.12
C GLY A 134 22.28 -9.60 0.67
N PHE A 135 22.08 -8.34 0.35
CA PHE A 135 21.88 -7.86 -1.01
C PHE A 135 22.70 -6.58 -1.22
N VAL A 136 23.04 -6.34 -2.47
CA VAL A 136 23.76 -5.13 -2.88
C VAL A 136 22.79 -4.24 -3.64
N VAL A 137 22.64 -3.00 -3.22
CA VAL A 137 21.97 -1.95 -3.98
C VAL A 137 23.04 -1.25 -4.80
N LEU A 138 22.81 -1.15 -6.11
CA LEU A 138 23.66 -0.42 -7.02
C LEU A 138 22.90 0.80 -7.54
N ASP A 139 23.57 1.92 -7.52
CA ASP A 139 23.14 3.15 -8.16
C ASP A 139 24.21 3.56 -9.19
N ILE A 140 23.77 3.99 -10.37
CA ILE A 140 24.66 4.30 -11.49
C ILE A 140 24.24 5.63 -12.09
N GLU A 141 25.17 6.58 -12.14
CA GLU A 141 25.00 7.83 -12.87
C GLU A 141 25.76 7.78 -14.20
N THR A 142 25.11 8.26 -15.25
CA THR A 142 25.63 8.24 -16.62
C THR A 142 25.45 9.58 -17.31
N THR A 143 26.23 9.83 -18.37
CA THR A 143 26.08 11.02 -19.21
C THR A 143 24.78 11.02 -20.04
N GLY A 144 24.09 9.86 -20.13
CA GLY A 144 22.82 9.68 -20.85
C GLY A 144 22.38 8.22 -20.83
N THR A 145 21.43 7.87 -21.70
CA THR A 145 20.78 6.56 -21.69
C THR A 145 21.23 5.59 -22.78
N SER A 146 22.16 5.97 -23.62
CA SER A 146 22.65 5.15 -24.74
C SER A 146 23.87 4.36 -24.32
N PRO A 147 23.83 3.01 -24.27
CA PRO A 147 24.95 2.18 -23.83
C PRO A 147 26.15 2.22 -24.77
N GLU A 148 25.98 2.74 -26.01
CA GLU A 148 27.03 2.84 -27.02
C GLU A 148 27.73 4.22 -27.07
N LYS A 149 27.09 5.25 -26.50
CA LYS A 149 27.53 6.65 -26.63
C LYS A 149 27.80 7.34 -25.31
N ASP A 150 27.19 6.84 -24.25
CA ASP A 150 27.22 7.45 -22.94
C ASP A 150 28.14 6.68 -21.98
N GLU A 151 28.75 7.41 -21.08
CA GLU A 151 29.73 6.88 -20.13
C GLU A 151 29.11 6.85 -18.73
N ILE A 152 29.55 5.91 -17.91
CA ILE A 152 29.22 5.87 -16.49
C ILE A 152 30.09 6.90 -15.77
N ILE A 153 29.45 7.83 -15.07
CA ILE A 153 30.14 8.88 -14.31
C ILE A 153 30.40 8.42 -12.88
N GLU A 154 29.41 7.78 -12.27
CA GLU A 154 29.47 7.34 -10.89
C GLU A 154 28.77 5.99 -10.69
N VAL A 155 29.32 5.17 -9.80
CA VAL A 155 28.73 3.91 -9.37
C VAL A 155 28.70 3.88 -7.86
N GLY A 156 27.49 3.96 -7.28
CA GLY A 156 27.26 3.75 -5.86
C GLY A 156 26.91 2.29 -5.59
N ALA A 157 27.54 1.65 -4.60
CA ALA A 157 27.21 0.30 -4.17
C ALA A 157 27.06 0.22 -2.65
N LEU A 158 25.90 -0.23 -2.18
CA LEU A 158 25.61 -0.44 -0.76
C LEU A 158 25.32 -1.93 -0.53
N LYS A 159 26.17 -2.59 0.25
CA LYS A 159 25.94 -3.96 0.71
C LYS A 159 25.13 -3.91 2.01
N ILE A 160 24.00 -4.59 2.03
CA ILE A 160 23.15 -4.75 3.21
C ILE A 160 23.24 -6.20 3.68
N GLU A 161 23.74 -6.40 4.89
CA GLU A 161 23.79 -7.72 5.54
C GLU A 161 22.53 -7.89 6.40
N ALA A 162 21.93 -9.10 6.35
CA ALA A 162 20.70 -9.42 7.08
C ALA A 162 20.98 -9.77 8.55
#